data_0491c71c935b2895709807ce8f829f39
#
_entry.id   0491c71c935b2895709807ce8f829f39
#
_cell.length_a   1.000
_cell.length_b   1.000
_cell.length_c   1.000
_cell.angle_alpha   90.00
_cell.angle_beta   90.00
_cell.angle_gamma   90.00
#
_symmetry.space_group_name_H-M   'P 1'
#
loop_
_entity.id
_entity.type
_entity.pdbx_description
1 polymer ?
#
loop_
_entity_poly.entity_id
_entity_poly.type
_entity_poly.pdbx_seq_one_letter_code
_entity_poly.pdbx_strand_id
1 'polypeptide(L)'
;SSPDSIYRLYRSINNDDFVFSGSSEFGVGKLFDMVEYCEANASYRIEIMGDQGCTSVSNVANTSVLDQIAPKQTNLICASVDTSSGAVDLAWDRTESEDGFGYLISHQYDFIGLDTIWGRNNLTYTYDKLPINAMFQPETLSVAPFDSCFDSQTSWYNQAADSLRFSTLFIDSIYFDRCAGEIGLKWNMPKDGYPVGVRFPSEYQVFRRQNGGASIYRGSVNSGDSVFIDSGLVKGSRYEFNVAVLDGVHLKRAISNTFSLKIKAPVKPDPLYISSIINDHENSNNVVFVHSDTTSETVEYGLFRSPFFDGPFQLVANSNRKFKANFNIVDLTSDADHTGYAYKLVAFDYCGDSIQASETALSSWIGGYSNDQDFVNQIEWSGYEGFVNAESSLGLRQIVRLTNEVDRDTILEKNAQFSLLDTVHNLDVVDGQICYYLEDIESDTNKFGLLGISRSNLLCFDYEPKVFIPSAFTPDNDGLNDVFIPDVNFVETTGYTLSIYDRKGNLIYITIDPSEGWTGEGSPVGVYAYFLELKNARNEEVNYRGRISLLR
;
A
#
# COMPACT_ATOMS: atom_id res chain seq x y z
N SER A 1 28.56 86.35 -45.52
CA SER A 1 28.13 84.91 -45.55
C SER A 1 26.60 84.89 -45.43
N SER A 2 25.99 84.35 -46.47
CA SER A 2 24.53 84.14 -46.42
C SER A 2 24.17 83.11 -45.36
N PRO A 3 22.97 83.23 -44.74
CA PRO A 3 22.57 82.31 -43.67
C PRO A 3 22.32 80.86 -44.13
N ASP A 4 22.49 80.51 -45.42
CA ASP A 4 22.13 79.18 -45.97
C ASP A 4 23.41 78.32 -46.26
N SER A 5 24.55 78.68 -45.70
CA SER A 5 25.79 77.87 -45.86
C SER A 5 25.75 76.63 -44.99
N ILE A 6 25.89 75.46 -45.62
CA ILE A 6 25.93 74.18 -44.95
C ILE A 6 27.36 73.71 -44.86
N TYR A 7 27.81 73.33 -43.67
CA TYR A 7 29.07 72.63 -43.48
C TYR A 7 28.87 71.14 -43.88
N ARG A 8 29.75 70.66 -44.78
CA ARG A 8 29.78 69.26 -45.20
C ARG A 8 31.05 68.63 -44.63
N LEU A 9 30.87 67.56 -43.91
CA LEU A 9 31.98 66.76 -43.36
C LEU A 9 32.34 65.68 -44.35
N TYR A 10 33.62 65.60 -44.65
CA TYR A 10 34.17 64.52 -45.41
C TYR A 10 35.17 63.77 -44.57
N ARG A 11 35.10 62.45 -44.67
CA ARG A 11 35.93 61.49 -43.94
C ARG A 11 36.76 60.68 -44.92
N SER A 12 38.03 60.46 -44.59
CA SER A 12 38.96 59.49 -45.21
C SER A 12 39.36 58.51 -44.12
N ILE A 13 39.26 57.24 -44.39
CA ILE A 13 39.69 56.18 -43.48
C ILE A 13 40.96 55.53 -44.04
N ASN A 14 41.97 55.36 -43.21
CA ASN A 14 43.27 54.72 -43.54
C ASN A 14 43.91 55.27 -44.81
N ASN A 15 43.80 56.61 -45.08
CA ASN A 15 44.27 57.32 -46.23
C ASN A 15 43.55 57.02 -47.57
N ASP A 16 42.34 56.45 -47.53
CA ASP A 16 41.45 56.35 -48.70
C ASP A 16 40.94 57.72 -49.14
N ASP A 17 40.17 57.76 -50.22
CA ASP A 17 39.57 58.97 -50.71
C ASP A 17 38.54 59.55 -49.71
N PHE A 18 38.48 60.91 -49.69
CA PHE A 18 37.49 61.58 -48.83
C PHE A 18 36.08 61.36 -49.31
N VAL A 19 35.24 60.80 -48.48
CA VAL A 19 33.82 60.52 -48.71
C VAL A 19 32.95 61.44 -47.85
N PHE A 20 31.82 61.86 -48.36
CA PHE A 20 30.87 62.65 -47.60
C PHE A 20 30.34 61.82 -46.41
N SER A 21 30.42 62.36 -45.19
CA SER A 21 30.05 61.69 -43.95
C SER A 21 28.84 62.34 -43.24
N GLY A 22 28.63 63.64 -43.44
CA GLY A 22 27.53 64.33 -42.82
C GLY A 22 27.48 65.82 -43.12
N SER A 23 26.44 66.50 -42.68
CA SER A 23 26.33 67.95 -42.83
C SER A 23 25.74 68.61 -41.61
N SER A 24 26.03 69.91 -41.42
CA SER A 24 25.44 70.70 -40.37
C SER A 24 25.12 72.10 -40.85
N GLU A 25 24.16 72.79 -40.27
CA GLU A 25 23.85 74.16 -40.57
C GLU A 25 24.96 75.14 -40.10
N PHE A 26 25.01 76.26 -40.73
CA PHE A 26 25.97 77.29 -40.35
C PHE A 26 25.72 77.79 -38.92
N GLY A 27 26.76 77.84 -38.11
CA GLY A 27 26.69 78.25 -36.70
C GLY A 27 26.66 77.13 -35.71
N VAL A 28 26.40 75.90 -36.12
CA VAL A 28 26.54 74.73 -35.29
C VAL A 28 28.05 74.32 -35.27
N GLY A 29 28.68 74.56 -34.16
CA GLY A 29 30.13 74.37 -34.02
C GLY A 29 30.57 72.92 -33.81
N LYS A 30 29.69 71.92 -33.99
CA LYS A 30 29.98 70.49 -33.77
C LYS A 30 29.35 69.66 -34.85
N LEU A 31 30.06 68.65 -35.35
CA LEU A 31 29.57 67.58 -36.22
C LEU A 31 30.01 66.26 -35.58
N PHE A 32 29.10 65.29 -35.63
CA PHE A 32 29.32 63.95 -35.14
C PHE A 32 29.37 63.00 -36.33
N ASP A 33 30.31 62.08 -36.30
CA ASP A 33 30.44 61.02 -37.28
C ASP A 33 30.49 59.64 -36.55
N MET A 34 29.84 58.65 -37.11
CA MET A 34 29.94 57.29 -36.67
C MET A 34 30.91 56.53 -37.57
N VAL A 35 31.89 55.90 -36.97
CA VAL A 35 32.95 55.16 -37.67
C VAL A 35 32.80 53.69 -37.29
N GLU A 36 32.46 52.84 -38.26
CA GLU A 36 32.22 51.42 -38.09
C GLU A 36 33.51 50.59 -38.31
N TYR A 37 34.65 50.96 -37.68
CA TYR A 37 35.87 50.26 -37.76
C TYR A 37 36.44 49.98 -36.38
N CYS A 38 36.97 48.79 -36.19
CA CYS A 38 37.56 48.40 -34.89
C CYS A 38 38.81 49.23 -34.57
N GLU A 39 39.66 49.47 -35.58
CA GLU A 39 40.84 50.36 -35.51
C GLU A 39 41.00 51.02 -36.87
N ALA A 40 41.05 52.30 -36.87
CA ALA A 40 41.28 53.08 -38.11
C ALA A 40 41.95 54.44 -37.84
N ASN A 41 42.69 54.92 -38.81
CA ASN A 41 43.11 56.34 -38.85
C ASN A 41 42.05 57.10 -39.65
N ALA A 42 41.32 57.96 -38.99
CA ALA A 42 40.30 58.79 -39.63
C ALA A 42 40.86 60.21 -39.84
N SER A 43 40.73 60.69 -41.07
CA SER A 43 41.08 62.05 -41.46
C SER A 43 39.78 62.75 -41.83
N TYR A 44 39.60 63.94 -41.31
CA TYR A 44 38.40 64.74 -41.53
C TYR A 44 38.74 66.08 -42.14
N ARG A 45 37.90 66.56 -43.09
CA ARG A 45 37.89 67.91 -43.60
C ARG A 45 36.45 68.41 -43.70
N ILE A 46 36.32 69.73 -43.57
CA ILE A 46 35.01 70.38 -43.74
C ILE A 46 35.05 71.19 -45.03
N GLU A 47 33.97 71.13 -45.78
CA GLU A 47 33.81 71.95 -46.99
C GLU A 47 32.56 72.83 -46.81
N ILE A 48 32.70 74.07 -47.27
CA ILE A 48 31.58 75.02 -47.37
C ILE A 48 31.49 75.49 -48.84
N MET A 49 30.28 75.41 -49.36
CA MET A 49 30.00 75.90 -50.70
C MET A 49 29.32 77.25 -50.59
N GLY A 50 29.96 78.30 -51.16
CA GLY A 50 29.34 79.64 -51.22
C GLY A 50 28.41 79.79 -52.39
N ASP A 51 27.58 80.85 -52.37
CA ASP A 51 26.46 81.11 -53.34
C ASP A 51 26.90 81.28 -54.79
N GLN A 52 28.21 81.42 -55.08
CA GLN A 52 28.78 81.56 -56.44
C GLN A 52 29.59 80.32 -56.86
N GLY A 53 29.40 79.17 -56.21
CA GLY A 53 30.08 77.95 -56.55
C GLY A 53 31.52 77.83 -56.05
N CYS A 54 32.01 78.78 -55.29
CA CYS A 54 33.34 78.68 -54.66
C CYS A 54 33.26 77.72 -53.44
N THR A 55 34.10 76.69 -53.40
CA THR A 55 34.25 75.78 -52.28
C THR A 55 35.44 76.19 -51.43
N SER A 56 35.19 76.40 -50.13
CA SER A 56 36.26 76.57 -49.14
C SER A 56 36.45 75.27 -48.36
N VAL A 57 37.70 74.81 -48.28
CA VAL A 57 38.04 73.55 -47.62
C VAL A 57 38.92 73.85 -46.41
N SER A 58 38.64 73.18 -45.29
CA SER A 58 39.40 73.28 -44.06
C SER A 58 40.76 72.58 -44.18
N ASN A 59 41.65 72.77 -43.22
CA ASN A 59 42.76 71.84 -42.99
C ASN A 59 42.18 70.42 -42.66
N VAL A 60 43.04 69.42 -42.84
CA VAL A 60 42.75 68.05 -42.48
C VAL A 60 43.07 67.79 -40.99
N ALA A 61 42.16 67.28 -40.25
CA ALA A 61 42.35 66.84 -38.88
C ALA A 61 42.36 65.30 -38.85
N ASN A 62 43.34 64.73 -38.17
CA ASN A 62 43.56 63.29 -38.10
C ASN A 62 43.27 62.81 -36.66
N THR A 63 42.69 61.66 -36.54
CA THR A 63 42.52 60.95 -35.27
C THR A 63 42.61 59.46 -35.50
N SER A 64 43.03 58.69 -34.48
CA SER A 64 42.85 57.24 -34.44
C SER A 64 41.57 56.94 -33.81
N VAL A 65 40.81 56.06 -34.41
CA VAL A 65 39.56 55.53 -33.91
C VAL A 65 39.81 54.11 -33.43
N LEU A 66 39.46 53.83 -32.23
CA LEU A 66 39.51 52.48 -31.63
C LEU A 66 38.12 52.19 -31.01
N ASP A 67 37.48 51.18 -31.50
CA ASP A 67 36.21 50.72 -30.89
C ASP A 67 36.50 49.92 -29.63
N GLN A 68 36.08 50.47 -28.49
CA GLN A 68 36.18 49.86 -27.16
C GLN A 68 34.79 49.66 -26.54
N ILE A 69 33.73 49.86 -27.30
CA ILE A 69 32.35 49.74 -26.81
C ILE A 69 31.85 48.34 -27.09
N ALA A 70 31.79 47.53 -26.06
CA ALA A 70 31.22 46.21 -26.18
C ALA A 70 29.75 46.23 -26.61
N PRO A 71 29.29 45.26 -27.39
CA PRO A 71 27.90 45.13 -27.76
C PRO A 71 26.98 45.08 -26.55
N LYS A 72 25.75 45.58 -26.70
CA LYS A 72 24.74 45.48 -25.66
C LYS A 72 24.41 44.04 -25.39
N GLN A 73 24.27 43.71 -24.10
CA GLN A 73 23.89 42.41 -23.63
C GLN A 73 22.54 41.97 -24.21
N THR A 74 22.42 40.68 -24.52
CA THR A 74 21.18 40.06 -25.00
C THR A 74 20.40 39.46 -23.86
N ASN A 75 19.11 39.18 -24.06
CA ASN A 75 18.26 38.45 -23.10
C ASN A 75 18.26 36.97 -23.45
N LEU A 76 18.38 36.10 -22.42
CA LEU A 76 18.14 34.69 -22.60
C LEU A 76 16.63 34.44 -22.59
N ILE A 77 16.13 33.63 -23.53
CA ILE A 77 14.73 33.22 -23.64
C ILE A 77 14.55 31.85 -22.99
N CYS A 78 15.47 30.93 -23.20
CA CYS A 78 15.29 29.52 -22.81
C CYS A 78 16.63 28.83 -22.56
N ALA A 79 16.69 28.02 -21.51
CA ALA A 79 17.69 26.99 -21.28
C ALA A 79 16.95 25.71 -20.91
N SER A 80 16.77 24.82 -21.85
CA SER A 80 16.00 23.59 -21.72
C SER A 80 16.92 22.38 -21.68
N VAL A 81 16.67 21.45 -20.75
CA VAL A 81 17.40 20.19 -20.72
C VAL A 81 16.84 19.25 -21.80
N ASP A 82 17.71 18.76 -22.68
CA ASP A 82 17.40 17.60 -23.49
C ASP A 82 17.47 16.34 -22.60
N THR A 83 16.32 15.83 -22.27
CA THR A 83 16.20 14.69 -21.35
C THR A 83 16.68 13.35 -21.93
N SER A 84 17.07 13.33 -23.20
CA SER A 84 17.64 12.15 -23.86
C SER A 84 19.15 12.11 -23.83
N SER A 85 19.81 13.26 -23.96
CA SER A 85 21.26 13.38 -24.04
C SER A 85 21.90 14.02 -22.81
N GLY A 86 21.13 14.82 -22.04
CA GLY A 86 21.66 15.66 -20.96
C GLY A 86 22.27 16.96 -21.44
N ALA A 87 22.22 17.26 -22.75
CA ALA A 87 22.59 18.54 -23.34
C ALA A 87 21.63 19.65 -22.93
N VAL A 88 22.03 20.89 -23.19
CA VAL A 88 21.22 22.09 -22.93
C VAL A 88 20.91 22.85 -24.20
N ASP A 89 19.66 22.97 -24.54
CA ASP A 89 19.19 23.81 -25.63
C ASP A 89 19.00 25.24 -25.16
N LEU A 90 19.73 26.15 -25.80
CA LEU A 90 19.73 27.56 -25.51
C LEU A 90 18.98 28.35 -26.57
N ALA A 91 18.31 29.41 -26.15
CA ALA A 91 17.76 30.41 -27.05
C ALA A 91 17.84 31.80 -26.41
N TRP A 92 18.16 32.84 -27.21
CA TRP A 92 18.30 34.20 -26.75
C TRP A 92 17.76 35.21 -27.77
N ASP A 93 17.58 36.46 -27.32
CA ASP A 93 17.22 37.57 -28.19
C ASP A 93 18.42 38.05 -29.01
N ARG A 94 18.15 38.65 -30.14
CA ARG A 94 19.16 39.31 -30.92
C ARG A 94 19.67 40.54 -30.15
N THR A 95 21.02 40.75 -30.13
CA THR A 95 21.61 41.98 -29.59
C THR A 95 21.10 43.22 -30.32
N GLU A 96 20.81 44.29 -29.57
CA GLU A 96 20.44 45.57 -30.14
C GLU A 96 21.57 46.31 -30.82
N SER A 97 22.83 45.97 -30.51
CA SER A 97 24.01 46.58 -31.14
C SER A 97 24.09 46.24 -32.61
N GLU A 98 24.28 47.24 -33.47
CA GLU A 98 24.34 47.06 -34.91
C GLU A 98 25.60 46.35 -35.37
N ASP A 99 26.71 46.57 -34.64
CA ASP A 99 28.02 45.99 -34.81
C ASP A 99 28.19 44.58 -34.26
N GLY A 100 27.15 44.07 -33.55
CA GLY A 100 27.17 42.70 -33.02
C GLY A 100 27.44 41.66 -34.10
N PHE A 101 28.46 40.83 -33.92
CA PHE A 101 28.96 39.89 -34.91
C PHE A 101 28.60 38.44 -34.62
N GLY A 102 28.43 38.11 -33.34
CA GLY A 102 28.07 36.76 -32.90
C GLY A 102 27.90 36.69 -31.40
N TYR A 103 27.94 35.43 -30.87
CA TYR A 103 27.73 35.14 -29.47
C TYR A 103 28.78 34.15 -28.96
N LEU A 104 29.27 34.39 -27.74
CA LEU A 104 30.12 33.48 -26.99
C LEU A 104 29.26 32.74 -25.96
N ILE A 105 29.37 31.42 -25.92
CA ILE A 105 28.72 30.55 -24.93
C ILE A 105 29.77 30.03 -23.98
N SER A 106 29.61 30.22 -22.69
CA SER A 106 30.49 29.64 -21.67
C SER A 106 29.72 28.76 -20.70
N HIS A 107 30.38 27.72 -20.18
CA HIS A 107 29.87 26.80 -19.18
C HIS A 107 30.60 27.05 -17.87
N GLN A 108 29.84 27.18 -16.78
CA GLN A 108 30.32 27.51 -15.42
C GLN A 108 31.12 28.83 -15.37
N TYR A 109 31.90 29.05 -14.31
CA TYR A 109 32.62 30.30 -14.05
C TYR A 109 33.96 30.40 -14.77
N ASP A 110 34.43 29.30 -15.34
CA ASP A 110 35.69 29.28 -16.06
C ASP A 110 35.46 29.48 -17.55
N PHE A 111 36.23 30.38 -18.16
CA PHE A 111 36.28 30.58 -19.62
C PHE A 111 36.80 29.34 -20.38
N ILE A 112 36.84 28.19 -19.74
CA ILE A 112 37.20 26.91 -20.32
C ILE A 112 35.95 26.33 -21.01
N GLY A 113 36.02 26.21 -22.33
CA GLY A 113 34.93 25.66 -23.14
C GLY A 113 34.05 26.72 -23.80
N LEU A 114 34.63 27.85 -24.18
CA LEU A 114 33.94 28.85 -24.99
C LEU A 114 33.60 28.30 -26.37
N ASP A 115 32.31 28.35 -26.69
CA ASP A 115 31.82 28.18 -28.06
C ASP A 115 31.51 29.52 -28.68
N THR A 116 31.93 29.67 -29.94
CA THR A 116 31.69 30.88 -30.72
C THR A 116 30.60 30.61 -31.75
N ILE A 117 29.52 31.32 -31.62
CA ILE A 117 28.38 31.26 -32.56
C ILE A 117 28.48 32.47 -33.47
N TRP A 118 28.92 32.24 -34.70
CA TRP A 118 29.07 33.29 -35.69
C TRP A 118 27.72 33.69 -36.28
N GLY A 119 27.53 34.96 -36.47
CA GLY A 119 26.34 35.53 -37.09
C GLY A 119 25.32 36.03 -36.07
N ARG A 120 25.03 37.32 -36.13
CA ARG A 120 24.12 38.08 -35.28
C ARG A 120 22.68 37.49 -35.24
N ASN A 121 22.28 36.75 -36.28
CA ASN A 121 20.94 36.15 -36.39
C ASN A 121 20.87 34.68 -35.91
N ASN A 122 21.97 34.10 -35.47
CA ASN A 122 22.00 32.77 -34.88
C ASN A 122 21.64 32.87 -33.39
N LEU A 123 20.39 32.57 -33.07
CA LEU A 123 19.78 32.82 -31.77
C LEU A 123 19.49 31.58 -30.97
N THR A 124 19.97 30.42 -31.40
CA THR A 124 19.84 29.14 -30.72
C THR A 124 21.12 28.33 -30.80
N TYR A 125 21.34 27.51 -29.77
CA TYR A 125 22.49 26.60 -29.73
C TYR A 125 22.23 25.45 -28.78
N THR A 126 22.62 24.23 -29.14
CA THR A 126 22.63 23.08 -28.24
C THR A 126 24.03 22.87 -27.69
N TYR A 127 24.17 23.04 -26.39
CA TYR A 127 25.45 22.83 -25.70
C TYR A 127 25.52 21.38 -25.21
N ASP A 128 26.41 20.58 -25.80
CA ASP A 128 26.56 19.13 -25.55
C ASP A 128 27.99 18.72 -25.13
N LYS A 129 28.87 19.71 -24.89
CA LYS A 129 30.28 19.46 -24.57
C LYS A 129 30.47 18.98 -23.14
N LEU A 130 31.32 17.99 -22.96
CA LEU A 130 31.72 17.54 -21.63
C LEU A 130 32.44 18.67 -20.85
N PRO A 131 32.19 18.82 -19.53
CA PRO A 131 31.54 17.85 -18.65
C PRO A 131 30.03 18.05 -18.43
N ILE A 132 29.28 18.72 -19.32
CA ILE A 132 27.86 19.00 -19.11
C ILE A 132 27.04 17.73 -18.97
N ASN A 133 26.18 17.69 -17.98
CA ASN A 133 25.15 16.64 -17.81
C ASN A 133 23.98 17.17 -17.00
N ALA A 134 23.12 17.91 -17.63
CA ALA A 134 21.98 18.58 -17.02
C ALA A 134 20.90 17.58 -16.50
N MET A 135 21.06 16.28 -16.74
CA MET A 135 20.22 15.25 -16.14
C MET A 135 20.57 14.96 -14.67
N PHE A 136 21.82 15.22 -14.25
CA PHE A 136 22.30 14.84 -12.92
C PHE A 136 22.62 16.02 -12.01
N GLN A 137 22.78 17.21 -12.57
CA GLN A 137 23.07 18.43 -11.83
C GLN A 137 22.54 19.66 -12.57
N PRO A 138 22.26 20.77 -11.86
CA PRO A 138 21.96 22.03 -12.52
C PRO A 138 23.22 22.56 -13.20
N GLU A 139 23.10 22.96 -14.46
CA GLU A 139 24.21 23.49 -15.25
C GLU A 139 24.07 25.00 -15.39
N THR A 140 25.16 25.73 -15.19
CA THR A 140 25.20 27.18 -15.34
C THR A 140 25.89 27.54 -16.64
N LEU A 141 25.19 28.27 -17.49
CA LEU A 141 25.64 28.70 -18.80
C LEU A 141 25.56 30.23 -18.91
N SER A 142 26.35 30.81 -19.82
CA SER A 142 26.22 32.21 -20.14
C SER A 142 26.30 32.45 -21.64
N VAL A 143 25.64 33.52 -22.09
CA VAL A 143 25.62 33.98 -23.47
C VAL A 143 26.06 35.44 -23.48
N ALA A 144 27.11 35.75 -24.23
CA ALA A 144 27.63 37.10 -24.38
C ALA A 144 27.76 37.46 -25.86
N PRO A 145 27.08 38.50 -26.35
CA PRO A 145 27.33 39.00 -27.71
C PRO A 145 28.73 39.59 -27.82
N PHE A 146 29.34 39.45 -28.98
CA PHE A 146 30.61 40.06 -29.34
C PHE A 146 30.53 40.75 -30.71
N ASP A 147 31.37 41.75 -30.93
CA ASP A 147 31.52 42.42 -32.21
C ASP A 147 32.68 41.84 -33.03
N SER A 148 32.95 42.42 -34.17
CA SER A 148 34.08 42.00 -35.03
C SER A 148 35.43 42.52 -34.58
N CYS A 149 35.48 43.31 -33.49
CA CYS A 149 36.69 43.97 -33.05
C CYS A 149 37.53 43.04 -32.17
N PHE A 150 38.62 42.56 -32.72
CA PHE A 150 39.54 41.66 -32.02
C PHE A 150 40.64 42.47 -31.33
N ASP A 151 40.72 42.42 -30.03
CA ASP A 151 41.81 43.02 -29.26
C ASP A 151 43.05 42.11 -29.29
N SER A 152 44.09 42.57 -29.99
CA SER A 152 45.31 41.82 -30.10
C SER A 152 46.13 41.73 -28.80
N GLN A 153 45.86 42.60 -27.82
CA GLN A 153 46.56 42.56 -26.53
C GLN A 153 45.95 41.51 -25.59
N THR A 154 44.61 41.32 -25.63
CA THR A 154 43.90 40.33 -24.81
C THR A 154 43.70 39.03 -25.58
N SER A 155 43.86 38.98 -26.88
CA SER A 155 43.53 37.86 -27.77
C SER A 155 42.06 37.46 -27.77
N TRP A 156 41.17 38.39 -27.48
CA TRP A 156 39.74 38.18 -27.44
C TRP A 156 38.97 39.20 -28.29
N TYR A 157 37.81 38.82 -28.76
CA TYR A 157 36.86 39.78 -29.35
C TYR A 157 36.28 40.69 -28.25
N ASN A 158 35.99 41.92 -28.63
CA ASN A 158 35.31 42.83 -27.75
C ASN A 158 33.90 42.28 -27.47
N GLN A 159 33.63 41.91 -26.24
CA GLN A 159 32.41 41.20 -25.80
C GLN A 159 31.66 41.98 -24.72
N ALA A 160 30.39 41.71 -24.57
CA ALA A 160 29.61 42.28 -23.47
C ALA A 160 30.26 41.96 -22.12
N ALA A 161 30.50 43.00 -21.33
CA ALA A 161 31.21 42.87 -20.05
C ALA A 161 30.45 42.02 -19.02
N ASP A 162 29.13 42.02 -19.08
CA ASP A 162 28.26 41.26 -18.20
C ASP A 162 27.58 40.14 -18.97
N SER A 163 28.20 38.96 -18.98
CA SER A 163 27.53 37.76 -19.50
C SER A 163 26.37 37.36 -18.60
N LEU A 164 25.18 37.20 -19.19
CA LEU A 164 24.05 36.65 -18.49
C LEU A 164 24.31 35.20 -18.10
N ARG A 165 24.28 34.96 -16.81
CA ARG A 165 24.42 33.60 -16.24
C ARG A 165 23.06 33.09 -15.81
N PHE A 166 22.79 31.83 -16.12
CA PHE A 166 21.55 31.17 -15.66
C PHE A 166 21.82 29.68 -15.46
N SER A 167 21.13 29.11 -14.49
CA SER A 167 21.15 27.68 -14.27
C SER A 167 19.96 27.01 -14.98
N THR A 168 20.20 25.82 -15.51
CA THR A 168 19.08 24.95 -15.96
C THR A 168 18.13 24.67 -14.82
N LEU A 169 16.86 24.50 -15.15
CA LEU A 169 15.86 24.01 -14.20
C LEU A 169 16.17 22.56 -13.85
N PHE A 170 16.21 22.23 -12.56
CA PHE A 170 16.63 20.94 -12.07
C PHE A 170 15.79 20.50 -10.87
N ILE A 171 15.15 19.32 -10.96
CA ILE A 171 14.50 18.69 -9.80
C ILE A 171 15.60 18.12 -8.93
N ASP A 172 15.81 18.70 -7.75
CA ASP A 172 16.93 18.42 -6.86
C ASP A 172 16.60 17.42 -5.76
N SER A 173 15.35 17.39 -5.31
CA SER A 173 14.92 16.51 -4.24
C SER A 173 13.46 16.12 -4.35
N ILE A 174 13.14 14.99 -3.74
CA ILE A 174 11.78 14.50 -3.59
C ILE A 174 11.50 14.06 -2.16
N TYR A 175 10.25 14.18 -1.79
CA TYR A 175 9.65 13.53 -0.63
C TYR A 175 8.52 12.63 -1.14
N PHE A 176 8.49 11.37 -0.68
CA PHE A 176 7.45 10.43 -1.06
C PHE A 176 6.73 9.88 0.18
N ASP A 177 5.43 10.16 0.29
CA ASP A 177 4.55 9.56 1.28
C ASP A 177 3.87 8.33 0.67
N ARG A 178 4.32 7.16 1.13
CA ARG A 178 3.80 5.86 0.64
C ARG A 178 2.34 5.65 0.99
N CYS A 179 1.89 6.16 2.14
CA CYS A 179 0.54 5.93 2.63
C CYS A 179 -0.47 6.89 2.01
N ALA A 180 -0.11 8.15 1.88
CA ALA A 180 -0.92 9.12 1.15
C ALA A 180 -0.90 8.88 -0.38
N GLY A 181 0.11 8.15 -0.89
CA GLY A 181 0.33 8.02 -2.33
C GLY A 181 0.68 9.36 -2.96
N GLU A 182 1.47 10.17 -2.25
CA GLU A 182 1.84 11.53 -2.64
C GLU A 182 3.35 11.68 -2.81
N ILE A 183 3.75 12.49 -3.78
CA ILE A 183 5.13 12.89 -3.99
C ILE A 183 5.26 14.41 -3.94
N GLY A 184 6.16 14.89 -3.11
CA GLY A 184 6.60 16.28 -3.13
C GLY A 184 7.84 16.42 -4.00
N LEU A 185 7.77 17.23 -5.03
CA LEU A 185 8.86 17.57 -5.92
C LEU A 185 9.43 18.92 -5.52
N LYS A 186 10.74 19.05 -5.45
CA LYS A 186 11.42 20.31 -5.22
C LYS A 186 12.48 20.52 -6.29
N TRP A 187 12.59 21.75 -6.79
CA TRP A 187 13.56 22.14 -7.81
C TRP A 187 14.29 23.41 -7.43
N ASN A 188 15.42 23.65 -8.10
CA ASN A 188 16.17 24.88 -7.95
C ASN A 188 15.35 26.07 -8.47
N MET A 189 15.40 27.17 -7.74
CA MET A 189 15.00 28.46 -8.31
C MET A 189 16.23 29.09 -8.97
N PRO A 190 16.13 29.59 -10.20
CA PRO A 190 17.18 30.39 -10.78
C PRO A 190 17.36 31.68 -9.95
N LYS A 191 18.18 31.62 -8.89
CA LYS A 191 18.29 32.69 -7.88
C LYS A 191 19.16 33.86 -8.31
N ASP A 192 20.15 33.60 -9.11
CA ASP A 192 21.21 34.59 -9.38
C ASP A 192 21.41 34.70 -10.90
N GLY A 193 20.99 35.82 -11.48
CA GLY A 193 21.38 36.13 -12.82
C GLY A 193 20.29 36.46 -13.82
N TYR A 194 19.05 36.69 -13.37
CA TYR A 194 18.16 37.43 -14.25
C TYR A 194 18.54 38.91 -14.21
N PRO A 195 19.06 39.51 -15.29
CA PRO A 195 19.31 40.93 -15.34
C PRO A 195 18.01 41.69 -15.13
N VAL A 196 18.15 42.92 -14.67
CA VAL A 196 17.04 43.87 -14.63
C VAL A 196 16.43 43.94 -16.03
N GLY A 197 15.20 43.35 -16.18
CA GLY A 197 14.50 43.31 -17.47
C GLY A 197 14.15 41.92 -17.99
N VAL A 198 14.72 40.82 -17.45
CA VAL A 198 14.26 39.46 -17.77
C VAL A 198 12.96 39.21 -17.02
N ARG A 199 11.92 38.83 -17.75
CA ARG A 199 10.63 38.48 -17.16
C ARG A 199 10.77 37.15 -16.44
N PHE A 200 10.55 37.16 -15.14
CA PHE A 200 10.39 35.92 -14.37
C PHE A 200 9.27 35.07 -14.99
N PRO A 201 9.42 33.75 -15.02
CA PRO A 201 8.31 32.89 -15.38
C PRO A 201 7.11 33.22 -14.50
N SER A 202 5.90 33.23 -15.06
CA SER A 202 4.69 33.44 -14.27
C SER A 202 4.39 32.24 -13.38
N GLU A 203 4.73 31.05 -13.86
CA GLU A 203 4.48 29.78 -13.20
C GLU A 203 5.45 28.69 -13.63
N TYR A 204 5.62 27.68 -12.76
CA TYR A 204 6.22 26.40 -13.08
C TYR A 204 5.13 25.37 -13.29
N GLN A 205 5.16 24.64 -14.40
CA GLN A 205 4.22 23.60 -14.76
C GLN A 205 4.83 22.22 -14.52
N VAL A 206 4.12 21.35 -13.81
CA VAL A 206 4.56 20.00 -13.50
C VAL A 206 3.90 18.98 -14.41
N PHE A 207 4.69 18.08 -14.95
CA PHE A 207 4.26 17.02 -15.85
C PHE A 207 4.65 15.67 -15.30
N ARG A 208 3.76 14.70 -15.47
CA ARG A 208 3.96 13.32 -15.05
C ARG A 208 3.74 12.36 -16.21
N ARG A 209 4.60 11.36 -16.33
CA ARG A 209 4.45 10.20 -17.21
C ARG A 209 4.37 8.95 -16.34
N GLN A 210 3.45 8.04 -16.63
CA GLN A 210 3.29 6.77 -15.93
C GLN A 210 3.62 5.63 -16.88
N ASN A 211 4.49 4.68 -16.46
CA ASN A 211 4.86 3.47 -17.19
C ASN A 211 5.25 3.70 -18.66
N GLY A 212 5.97 4.81 -18.94
CA GLY A 212 6.39 5.17 -20.30
C GLY A 212 5.26 5.71 -21.21
N GLY A 213 4.06 5.93 -20.68
CA GLY A 213 2.93 6.51 -21.42
C GLY A 213 3.11 7.98 -21.77
N ALA A 214 2.02 8.65 -22.15
CA ALA A 214 2.03 10.07 -22.48
C ALA A 214 2.34 10.95 -21.26
N SER A 215 2.98 12.09 -21.50
CA SER A 215 3.21 13.11 -20.48
C SER A 215 1.91 13.88 -20.21
N ILE A 216 1.49 13.93 -18.96
CA ILE A 216 0.23 14.55 -18.53
C ILE A 216 0.55 15.73 -17.60
N TYR A 217 -0.07 16.88 -17.85
CA TYR A 217 -0.02 18.04 -16.96
C TYR A 217 -0.69 17.72 -15.62
N ARG A 218 -0.02 18.05 -14.52
CA ARG A 218 -0.50 17.78 -13.16
C ARG A 218 -0.93 19.02 -12.41
N GLY A 219 -0.33 20.15 -12.72
CA GLY A 219 -0.61 21.42 -12.09
C GLY A 219 0.53 22.39 -12.24
N SER A 220 0.35 23.60 -11.69
CA SER A 220 1.37 24.64 -11.70
C SER A 220 1.51 25.28 -10.33
N VAL A 221 2.65 25.90 -10.10
CA VAL A 221 2.94 26.77 -8.95
C VAL A 221 3.48 28.10 -9.41
N ASN A 222 3.28 29.14 -8.62
CA ASN A 222 3.75 30.47 -8.94
C ASN A 222 5.29 30.54 -8.96
N SER A 223 5.85 31.52 -9.64
CA SER A 223 7.30 31.67 -9.79
C SER A 223 8.08 31.86 -8.48
N GLY A 224 7.40 32.21 -7.39
CA GLY A 224 8.00 32.28 -6.03
C GLY A 224 8.13 30.94 -5.31
N ASP A 225 7.50 29.88 -5.83
CA ASP A 225 7.47 28.56 -5.21
C ASP A 225 8.31 27.56 -6.00
N SER A 226 8.96 26.66 -5.30
CA SER A 226 9.79 25.60 -5.89
C SER A 226 9.40 24.20 -5.44
N VAL A 227 8.21 24.05 -4.92
CA VAL A 227 7.68 22.77 -4.41
C VAL A 227 6.28 22.52 -4.98
N PHE A 228 6.06 21.27 -5.42
CA PHE A 228 4.75 20.82 -5.87
C PHE A 228 4.47 19.43 -5.29
N ILE A 229 3.24 19.21 -4.83
CA ILE A 229 2.77 17.90 -4.34
C ILE A 229 1.85 17.29 -5.39
N ASP A 230 2.24 16.13 -5.92
CA ASP A 230 1.39 15.31 -6.80
C ASP A 230 0.83 14.12 -6.03
N SER A 231 -0.41 13.77 -6.30
CA SER A 231 -1.15 12.71 -5.64
C SER A 231 -1.74 11.68 -6.61
N GLY A 232 -2.35 10.63 -6.06
CA GLY A 232 -2.95 9.56 -6.86
C GLY A 232 -1.92 8.67 -7.54
N LEU A 233 -0.81 8.41 -6.85
CA LEU A 233 0.22 7.50 -7.30
C LEU A 233 -0.17 6.05 -6.99
N VAL A 234 -0.06 5.17 -7.97
CA VAL A 234 -0.46 3.76 -7.89
C VAL A 234 0.74 2.88 -7.55
N LYS A 235 0.61 2.05 -6.52
CA LYS A 235 1.61 1.04 -6.13
C LYS A 235 1.92 0.11 -7.32
N GLY A 236 3.18 -0.21 -7.53
CA GLY A 236 3.67 -1.03 -8.64
C GLY A 236 4.01 -0.27 -9.93
N SER A 237 3.65 1.01 -10.04
CA SER A 237 3.92 1.83 -11.22
C SER A 237 5.26 2.57 -11.15
N ARG A 238 5.81 2.87 -12.33
CA ARG A 238 6.95 3.77 -12.52
C ARG A 238 6.42 5.13 -12.97
N TYR A 239 6.93 6.18 -12.37
CA TYR A 239 6.63 7.56 -12.71
C TYR A 239 7.88 8.32 -13.11
N GLU A 240 7.70 9.23 -14.05
CA GLU A 240 8.71 10.18 -14.49
C GLU A 240 8.11 11.59 -14.40
N PHE A 241 8.87 12.52 -13.84
CA PHE A 241 8.43 13.89 -13.61
C PHE A 241 9.38 14.87 -14.29
N ASN A 242 8.80 15.90 -14.86
CA ASN A 242 9.51 17.06 -15.38
C ASN A 242 8.80 18.33 -14.91
N VAL A 243 9.58 19.36 -14.67
CA VAL A 243 9.09 20.71 -14.44
C VAL A 243 9.40 21.54 -15.66
N ALA A 244 8.47 22.35 -16.10
CA ALA A 244 8.63 23.21 -17.26
C ALA A 244 8.24 24.65 -16.94
N VAL A 245 8.90 25.57 -17.61
CA VAL A 245 8.61 26.99 -17.60
C VAL A 245 8.29 27.41 -19.02
N LEU A 246 7.24 28.21 -19.18
CA LEU A 246 6.87 28.78 -20.45
C LEU A 246 7.24 30.27 -20.45
N ASP A 247 8.07 30.70 -21.39
CA ASP A 247 8.22 32.11 -21.70
C ASP A 247 6.95 32.62 -22.39
N GLY A 248 6.25 33.55 -21.73
CA GLY A 248 4.99 34.10 -22.21
C GLY A 248 5.09 34.99 -23.45
N VAL A 249 6.31 35.38 -23.84
CA VAL A 249 6.55 36.26 -25.00
C VAL A 249 6.88 35.43 -26.25
N HIS A 250 7.81 34.51 -26.15
CA HIS A 250 8.34 33.76 -27.30
C HIS A 250 7.71 32.36 -27.43
N LEU A 251 6.83 31.98 -26.50
CA LEU A 251 6.19 30.66 -26.44
C LEU A 251 7.19 29.50 -26.40
N LYS A 252 8.41 29.77 -25.95
CA LYS A 252 9.44 28.73 -25.75
C LYS A 252 9.32 28.13 -24.36
N ARG A 253 9.56 26.82 -24.29
CA ARG A 253 9.41 26.03 -23.07
C ARG A 253 10.77 25.51 -22.62
N ALA A 254 11.23 25.92 -21.44
CA ALA A 254 12.36 25.32 -20.77
C ALA A 254 11.89 24.13 -19.93
N ILE A 255 12.57 23.00 -20.04
CA ILE A 255 12.24 21.75 -19.33
C ILE A 255 13.40 21.38 -18.43
N SER A 256 13.09 20.85 -17.23
CA SER A 256 14.06 20.34 -16.27
C SER A 256 14.60 18.96 -16.68
N ASN A 257 15.54 18.43 -15.90
CA ASN A 257 15.87 17.01 -15.90
C ASN A 257 14.60 16.15 -15.69
N THR A 258 14.70 14.86 -16.03
CA THR A 258 13.67 13.88 -15.72
C THR A 258 13.97 13.19 -14.39
N PHE A 259 13.09 13.34 -13.43
CA PHE A 259 13.15 12.56 -12.19
C PHE A 259 12.29 11.30 -12.32
N SER A 260 12.88 10.12 -12.02
CA SER A 260 12.19 8.82 -12.11
C SER A 260 12.03 8.18 -10.75
N LEU A 261 10.82 7.70 -10.44
CA LEU A 261 10.50 6.93 -9.24
C LEU A 261 9.70 5.68 -9.60
N LYS A 262 10.13 4.52 -9.06
CA LYS A 262 9.33 3.29 -9.09
C LYS A 262 8.72 3.05 -7.72
N ILE A 263 7.40 3.10 -7.63
CA ILE A 263 6.67 2.78 -6.41
C ILE A 263 6.55 1.27 -6.32
N LYS A 264 7.17 0.68 -5.31
CA LYS A 264 7.08 -0.76 -5.08
C LYS A 264 5.67 -1.11 -4.59
N ALA A 265 5.08 -2.16 -5.17
CA ALA A 265 3.92 -2.81 -4.56
C ALA A 265 4.36 -3.51 -3.27
N PRO A 266 3.52 -3.54 -2.23
CA PRO A 266 3.83 -4.30 -1.02
C PRO A 266 4.01 -5.79 -1.35
N VAL A 267 4.96 -6.43 -0.68
CA VAL A 267 5.16 -7.88 -0.79
C VAL A 267 4.02 -8.57 -0.07
N LYS A 268 3.23 -9.32 -0.83
CA LYS A 268 2.08 -10.07 -0.32
C LYS A 268 2.53 -11.31 0.45
N PRO A 269 1.80 -11.76 1.48
CA PRO A 269 2.06 -13.05 2.09
C PRO A 269 1.67 -14.19 1.13
N ASP A 270 2.58 -15.14 0.94
CA ASP A 270 2.34 -16.37 0.21
C ASP A 270 3.14 -17.50 0.89
N PRO A 271 2.48 -18.36 1.67
CA PRO A 271 1.03 -18.55 1.79
C PRO A 271 0.33 -17.55 2.73
N LEU A 272 -1.00 -17.46 2.59
CA LEU A 272 -1.92 -16.87 3.55
C LEU A 272 -3.20 -17.70 3.54
N TYR A 273 -3.45 -18.49 4.58
CA TYR A 273 -4.67 -19.29 4.66
C TYR A 273 -5.06 -19.65 6.10
N ILE A 274 -6.33 -20.00 6.26
CA ILE A 274 -6.88 -20.59 7.48
C ILE A 274 -6.64 -22.09 7.40
N SER A 275 -5.88 -22.64 8.33
CA SER A 275 -5.51 -24.06 8.35
C SER A 275 -6.51 -24.95 9.07
N SER A 276 -7.20 -24.40 10.08
CA SER A 276 -8.28 -25.08 10.79
C SER A 276 -9.10 -24.10 11.61
N ILE A 277 -10.31 -24.53 11.98
CA ILE A 277 -11.19 -23.79 12.89
C ILE A 277 -11.65 -24.78 13.95
N ILE A 278 -11.43 -24.45 15.21
CA ILE A 278 -11.79 -25.29 16.35
C ILE A 278 -12.75 -24.50 17.25
N ASN A 279 -13.92 -25.07 17.54
CA ASN A 279 -14.77 -24.54 18.58
C ASN A 279 -14.15 -24.81 19.96
N ASP A 280 -14.02 -23.78 20.76
CA ASP A 280 -13.68 -23.87 22.18
C ASP A 280 -14.96 -24.12 22.95
N HIS A 281 -15.20 -25.39 23.29
CA HIS A 281 -16.45 -25.84 23.94
C HIS A 281 -16.69 -25.18 25.31
N GLU A 282 -15.63 -24.69 25.99
CA GLU A 282 -15.79 -24.04 27.29
C GLU A 282 -16.30 -22.60 27.16
N ASN A 283 -15.91 -21.90 26.09
CA ASN A 283 -16.21 -20.49 25.89
C ASN A 283 -17.14 -20.22 24.70
N SER A 284 -17.59 -21.27 24.00
CA SER A 284 -18.46 -21.20 22.82
C SER A 284 -17.93 -20.30 21.69
N ASN A 285 -16.61 -20.19 21.59
CA ASN A 285 -15.91 -19.35 20.63
C ASN A 285 -15.18 -20.15 19.55
N ASN A 286 -15.08 -19.61 18.34
CA ASN A 286 -14.24 -20.18 17.31
C ASN A 286 -12.80 -19.69 17.44
N VAL A 287 -11.86 -20.64 17.50
CA VAL A 287 -10.41 -20.40 17.40
C VAL A 287 -9.96 -20.71 15.97
N VAL A 288 -9.55 -19.68 15.26
CA VAL A 288 -9.11 -19.76 13.85
C VAL A 288 -7.60 -19.88 13.79
N PHE A 289 -7.11 -21.01 13.30
CA PHE A 289 -5.68 -21.26 13.10
C PHE A 289 -5.25 -20.79 11.73
N VAL A 290 -4.13 -20.06 11.68
CA VAL A 290 -3.65 -19.37 10.50
C VAL A 290 -2.24 -19.83 10.17
N HIS A 291 -1.98 -20.01 8.88
CA HIS A 291 -0.64 -20.15 8.34
C HIS A 291 -0.35 -19.03 7.34
N SER A 292 0.78 -18.33 7.54
CA SER A 292 1.16 -17.19 6.71
C SER A 292 2.67 -17.09 6.54
N ASP A 293 3.08 -16.51 5.41
CA ASP A 293 4.46 -16.12 5.15
C ASP A 293 4.95 -15.04 6.14
N THR A 294 6.20 -15.17 6.58
CA THR A 294 6.84 -14.23 7.51
C THR A 294 7.71 -13.18 6.82
N THR A 295 7.90 -13.30 5.50
CA THR A 295 8.78 -12.41 4.69
C THR A 295 8.02 -11.27 4.04
N SER A 296 6.69 -11.28 4.11
CA SER A 296 5.81 -10.25 3.54
C SER A 296 5.90 -8.91 4.29
N GLU A 297 5.36 -7.87 3.68
CA GLU A 297 5.23 -6.55 4.31
C GLU A 297 3.97 -6.41 5.19
N THR A 298 3.34 -7.53 5.55
CA THR A 298 2.17 -7.56 6.45
C THR A 298 2.56 -7.10 7.85
N VAL A 299 1.80 -6.18 8.41
CA VAL A 299 1.96 -5.71 9.79
C VAL A 299 0.81 -6.15 10.70
N GLU A 300 -0.36 -6.36 10.13
CA GLU A 300 -1.57 -6.73 10.85
C GLU A 300 -2.42 -7.71 10.03
N TYR A 301 -3.12 -8.60 10.72
CA TYR A 301 -4.14 -9.47 10.16
C TYR A 301 -5.49 -9.14 10.77
N GLY A 302 -6.51 -8.94 9.93
CA GLY A 302 -7.90 -8.84 10.33
C GLY A 302 -8.63 -10.14 10.07
N LEU A 303 -9.32 -10.67 11.08
CA LEU A 303 -10.25 -11.78 10.94
C LEU A 303 -11.64 -11.23 10.66
N PHE A 304 -12.20 -11.63 9.53
CA PHE A 304 -13.53 -11.24 9.10
C PHE A 304 -14.45 -12.45 9.15
N ARG A 305 -15.69 -12.24 9.61
CA ARG A 305 -16.72 -13.26 9.76
C ARG A 305 -17.99 -12.90 9.01
N SER A 306 -18.67 -13.90 8.47
CA SER A 306 -20.03 -13.83 7.94
C SER A 306 -20.83 -15.06 8.33
N PRO A 307 -22.17 -14.96 8.51
CA PRO A 307 -23.03 -16.13 8.60
C PRO A 307 -23.22 -16.85 7.27
N PHE A 308 -22.76 -16.26 6.13
CA PHE A 308 -22.89 -16.83 4.80
C PHE A 308 -21.51 -16.95 4.13
N PHE A 309 -21.33 -17.96 3.30
CA PHE A 309 -20.06 -18.23 2.62
C PHE A 309 -19.58 -17.05 1.75
N ASP A 310 -20.48 -16.41 1.04
CA ASP A 310 -20.17 -15.29 0.15
C ASP A 310 -20.22 -13.90 0.82
N GLY A 311 -20.45 -13.82 2.14
CA GLY A 311 -20.55 -12.59 2.90
C GLY A 311 -21.98 -12.02 3.00
N PRO A 312 -22.15 -10.83 3.52
CA PRO A 312 -21.15 -9.80 3.84
C PRO A 312 -20.28 -10.14 5.06
N PHE A 313 -19.00 -9.84 4.94
CA PHE A 313 -18.01 -10.08 5.99
C PHE A 313 -17.82 -8.85 6.88
N GLN A 314 -17.73 -9.08 8.19
CA GLN A 314 -17.46 -8.05 9.20
C GLN A 314 -16.18 -8.39 9.97
N LEU A 315 -15.37 -7.38 10.27
CA LEU A 315 -14.18 -7.53 11.09
C LEU A 315 -14.59 -7.90 12.53
N VAL A 316 -14.06 -9.02 13.03
CA VAL A 316 -14.35 -9.51 14.38
C VAL A 316 -13.14 -9.54 15.30
N ALA A 317 -11.94 -9.63 14.74
CA ALA A 317 -10.70 -9.61 15.53
C ALA A 317 -9.51 -9.15 14.68
N ASN A 318 -8.48 -8.59 15.36
CA ASN A 318 -7.20 -8.22 14.78
C ASN A 318 -6.05 -8.95 15.47
N SER A 319 -4.96 -9.18 14.76
CA SER A 319 -3.76 -9.80 15.32
C SER A 319 -2.48 -9.22 14.71
N ASN A 320 -1.59 -8.73 15.56
CA ASN A 320 -0.27 -8.20 15.19
C ASN A 320 0.80 -9.31 15.22
N ARG A 321 0.56 -10.47 14.59
CA ARG A 321 1.44 -11.64 14.62
C ARG A 321 2.47 -11.65 13.49
N LYS A 322 3.01 -10.49 13.12
CA LYS A 322 3.87 -10.20 11.97
C LYS A 322 5.01 -11.20 11.68
N PHE A 323 5.57 -11.88 12.68
CA PHE A 323 6.74 -12.74 12.51
C PHE A 323 6.49 -14.20 12.89
N LYS A 324 5.23 -14.64 12.89
CA LYS A 324 4.87 -16.03 13.18
C LYS A 324 4.20 -16.66 11.97
N ALA A 325 4.79 -17.74 11.48
CA ALA A 325 4.21 -18.53 10.38
C ALA A 325 2.89 -19.17 10.78
N ASN A 326 2.80 -19.67 12.03
CA ASN A 326 1.63 -20.31 12.58
C ASN A 326 1.15 -19.53 13.82
N PHE A 327 -0.10 -19.14 13.84
CA PHE A 327 -0.75 -18.47 14.98
C PHE A 327 -2.26 -18.71 14.94
N ASN A 328 -2.94 -18.32 15.99
CA ASN A 328 -4.40 -18.37 16.06
C ASN A 328 -4.99 -17.01 16.40
N ILE A 329 -6.22 -16.81 15.97
CA ILE A 329 -7.07 -15.67 16.31
C ILE A 329 -8.36 -16.22 16.87
N VAL A 330 -8.79 -15.71 18.02
CA VAL A 330 -10.04 -16.11 18.68
C VAL A 330 -11.12 -15.10 18.31
N ASP A 331 -12.26 -15.60 17.83
CA ASP A 331 -13.45 -14.79 17.65
C ASP A 331 -14.29 -14.81 18.92
N LEU A 332 -14.04 -13.85 19.80
CA LEU A 332 -14.75 -13.72 21.08
C LEU A 332 -16.23 -13.31 20.95
N THR A 333 -16.69 -13.06 19.73
CA THR A 333 -18.07 -12.62 19.45
C THR A 333 -18.88 -13.65 18.69
N SER A 334 -18.31 -14.84 18.44
CA SER A 334 -19.04 -15.92 17.79
C SER A 334 -20.03 -16.56 18.76
N ASP A 335 -21.18 -16.96 18.22
CA ASP A 335 -22.15 -17.86 18.87
C ASP A 335 -22.01 -19.23 18.21
N ALA A 336 -20.84 -19.84 18.46
CA ALA A 336 -20.42 -21.00 17.71
C ALA A 336 -21.16 -22.29 18.07
N ASP A 337 -21.90 -22.31 19.18
CA ASP A 337 -22.75 -23.45 19.58
C ASP A 337 -24.04 -23.54 18.77
N HIS A 338 -24.52 -22.37 18.27
CA HIS A 338 -25.81 -22.33 17.59
C HIS A 338 -25.71 -22.21 16.08
N THR A 339 -24.55 -21.81 15.54
CA THR A 339 -24.37 -21.61 14.09
C THR A 339 -22.95 -21.74 13.60
N GLY A 340 -22.80 -22.23 12.38
CA GLY A 340 -21.54 -22.17 11.65
C GLY A 340 -21.30 -20.80 11.03
N TYR A 341 -20.03 -20.43 10.87
CA TYR A 341 -19.60 -19.15 10.30
C TYR A 341 -18.57 -19.33 9.18
N ALA A 342 -18.64 -18.44 8.22
CA ALA A 342 -17.61 -18.25 7.22
C ALA A 342 -16.58 -17.24 7.72
N TYR A 343 -15.30 -17.58 7.60
CA TYR A 343 -14.18 -16.74 8.00
C TYR A 343 -13.29 -16.42 6.81
N LYS A 344 -12.76 -15.22 6.81
CA LYS A 344 -11.76 -14.74 5.86
C LYS A 344 -10.69 -13.95 6.60
N LEU A 345 -9.44 -14.22 6.29
CA LEU A 345 -8.31 -13.49 6.83
C LEU A 345 -7.85 -12.44 5.82
N VAL A 346 -7.61 -11.22 6.27
CA VAL A 346 -7.09 -10.13 5.45
C VAL A 346 -5.78 -9.64 6.05
N ALA A 347 -4.75 -9.59 5.22
CA ALA A 347 -3.45 -9.02 5.58
C ALA A 347 -3.38 -7.54 5.23
N PHE A 348 -2.90 -6.71 6.13
CA PHE A 348 -2.76 -5.27 5.98
C PHE A 348 -1.30 -4.85 6.02
N ASP A 349 -0.94 -3.87 5.18
CA ASP A 349 0.38 -3.27 5.18
C ASP A 349 0.53 -2.19 6.27
N TYR A 350 1.72 -1.60 6.31
CA TYR A 350 2.04 -0.49 7.23
C TYR A 350 1.08 0.72 7.11
N CYS A 351 0.48 0.93 5.96
CA CYS A 351 -0.47 2.02 5.72
C CYS A 351 -1.91 1.67 6.12
N GLY A 352 -2.17 0.44 6.54
CA GLY A 352 -3.52 -0.05 6.78
C GLY A 352 -4.27 -0.44 5.52
N ASP A 353 -3.60 -0.50 4.38
CA ASP A 353 -4.19 -1.00 3.13
C ASP A 353 -4.19 -2.52 3.11
N SER A 354 -5.31 -3.11 2.65
CA SER A 354 -5.37 -4.55 2.43
C SER A 354 -4.47 -4.97 1.27
N ILE A 355 -3.56 -5.92 1.51
CA ILE A 355 -2.62 -6.41 0.49
C ILE A 355 -2.98 -7.78 -0.03
N GLN A 356 -3.65 -8.59 0.78
CA GLN A 356 -4.12 -9.93 0.43
C GLN A 356 -5.27 -10.36 1.32
N ALA A 357 -6.19 -11.17 0.78
CA ALA A 357 -7.18 -11.92 1.55
C ALA A 357 -6.95 -13.43 1.33
N SER A 358 -7.26 -14.23 2.35
CA SER A 358 -7.32 -15.69 2.22
C SER A 358 -8.57 -16.11 1.43
N GLU A 359 -8.60 -17.38 1.05
CA GLU A 359 -9.86 -18.04 0.72
C GLU A 359 -10.78 -18.04 1.95
N THR A 360 -12.09 -18.21 1.68
CA THR A 360 -13.11 -18.32 2.74
C THR A 360 -13.06 -19.72 3.32
N ALA A 361 -13.07 -19.85 4.65
CA ALA A 361 -13.16 -21.11 5.36
C ALA A 361 -14.42 -21.16 6.20
N LEU A 362 -15.12 -22.30 6.22
CA LEU A 362 -16.30 -22.53 7.06
C LEU A 362 -15.90 -23.21 8.37
N SER A 363 -16.45 -22.75 9.49
CA SER A 363 -16.39 -23.53 10.73
C SER A 363 -17.32 -24.73 10.62
N SER A 364 -16.85 -25.89 11.08
CA SER A 364 -17.69 -27.08 11.22
C SER A 364 -18.73 -26.84 12.31
N TRP A 365 -19.99 -27.21 12.04
CA TRP A 365 -21.10 -27.06 12.97
C TRP A 365 -21.95 -28.33 12.98
N ILE A 366 -22.41 -28.70 14.17
CA ILE A 366 -23.28 -29.84 14.41
C ILE A 366 -24.53 -29.39 15.18
N GLY A 367 -25.68 -29.90 14.79
CA GLY A 367 -26.96 -29.67 15.45
C GLY A 367 -27.82 -30.90 15.39
N GLY A 368 -28.97 -30.87 16.04
CA GLY A 368 -29.90 -32.00 16.02
C GLY A 368 -30.95 -31.95 17.13
N TYR A 369 -31.69 -33.04 17.22
CA TYR A 369 -32.70 -33.22 18.26
C TYR A 369 -32.78 -34.68 18.71
N SER A 370 -33.20 -34.92 19.95
CA SER A 370 -33.42 -36.24 20.52
C SER A 370 -34.90 -36.62 20.46
N ASN A 371 -35.18 -37.89 20.14
CA ASN A 371 -36.48 -38.53 20.39
C ASN A 371 -36.36 -39.42 21.64
N ASP A 372 -36.79 -38.91 22.77
CA ASP A 372 -36.68 -39.58 24.06
C ASP A 372 -37.55 -40.85 24.17
N GLN A 373 -38.57 -40.99 23.31
CA GLN A 373 -39.43 -42.17 23.31
C GLN A 373 -38.75 -43.38 22.67
N ASP A 374 -38.03 -43.12 21.58
CA ASP A 374 -37.36 -44.16 20.79
C ASP A 374 -35.84 -44.25 21.09
N PHE A 375 -35.31 -43.36 21.93
CA PHE A 375 -33.89 -43.26 22.24
C PHE A 375 -33.04 -43.11 20.99
N VAL A 376 -33.46 -42.22 20.09
CA VAL A 376 -32.77 -41.93 18.82
C VAL A 376 -32.42 -40.46 18.77
N ASN A 377 -31.16 -40.18 18.59
CA ASN A 377 -30.64 -38.85 18.31
C ASN A 377 -30.53 -38.67 16.80
N GLN A 378 -31.21 -37.66 16.28
CA GLN A 378 -30.99 -37.20 14.91
C GLN A 378 -29.98 -36.07 14.95
N ILE A 379 -28.87 -36.24 14.22
CA ILE A 379 -27.73 -35.36 14.19
C ILE A 379 -27.56 -34.84 12.76
N GLU A 380 -27.38 -33.55 12.62
CA GLU A 380 -27.15 -32.87 11.33
C GLU A 380 -25.90 -31.99 11.42
N TRP A 381 -25.18 -31.79 10.30
CA TRP A 381 -23.92 -31.01 10.31
C TRP A 381 -23.69 -30.25 9.03
N SER A 382 -22.81 -29.23 9.10
CA SER A 382 -22.37 -28.42 7.98
C SER A 382 -21.42 -29.16 7.05
N GLY A 383 -21.31 -28.67 5.81
CA GLY A 383 -20.27 -29.08 4.87
C GLY A 383 -18.88 -28.56 5.32
N TYR A 384 -17.84 -29.20 4.78
CA TYR A 384 -16.45 -28.76 4.94
C TYR A 384 -16.06 -27.98 3.69
N GLU A 385 -15.73 -26.71 3.80
CA GLU A 385 -15.40 -25.85 2.69
C GLU A 385 -14.32 -24.82 3.04
N GLY A 386 -13.49 -24.45 2.06
CA GLY A 386 -12.64 -23.27 2.13
C GLY A 386 -11.23 -23.45 2.68
N PHE A 387 -10.82 -24.63 3.04
CA PHE A 387 -9.43 -24.89 3.43
C PHE A 387 -8.54 -25.09 2.19
N VAL A 388 -7.22 -24.89 2.33
CA VAL A 388 -6.28 -24.90 1.20
C VAL A 388 -6.38 -26.18 0.39
N ASN A 389 -6.96 -26.16 -0.75
CA ASN A 389 -7.23 -27.23 -1.68
C ASN A 389 -8.51 -28.01 -1.37
N ALA A 390 -9.65 -27.36 -1.57
CA ALA A 390 -10.97 -28.00 -1.52
C ALA A 390 -11.09 -29.28 -2.38
N GLU A 391 -10.17 -29.50 -3.30
CA GLU A 391 -10.14 -30.71 -4.16
C GLU A 391 -9.42 -31.92 -3.55
N SER A 392 -8.64 -31.75 -2.48
CA SER A 392 -7.83 -32.87 -1.99
C SER A 392 -7.95 -33.19 -0.52
N SER A 393 -8.79 -32.49 0.26
CA SER A 393 -8.32 -32.30 1.61
C SER A 393 -9.14 -32.88 2.75
N LEU A 394 -10.38 -33.30 2.54
CA LEU A 394 -11.07 -34.03 3.59
C LEU A 394 -10.68 -35.50 3.57
N GLY A 395 -9.75 -35.88 4.44
CA GLY A 395 -9.33 -37.26 4.58
C GLY A 395 -10.30 -38.08 5.38
N LEU A 396 -10.68 -37.56 6.53
CA LEU A 396 -11.56 -38.21 7.47
C LEU A 396 -12.53 -37.18 8.07
N ARG A 397 -13.81 -37.45 7.96
CA ARG A 397 -14.86 -36.79 8.73
C ARG A 397 -15.45 -37.82 9.69
N GLN A 398 -15.42 -37.50 10.96
CA GLN A 398 -15.93 -38.38 11.99
C GLN A 398 -16.86 -37.64 12.96
N ILE A 399 -17.91 -38.32 13.38
CA ILE A 399 -18.73 -37.89 14.51
C ILE A 399 -18.23 -38.66 15.71
N VAL A 400 -17.81 -37.94 16.72
CA VAL A 400 -17.38 -38.48 18.00
C VAL A 400 -18.53 -38.30 18.97
N ARG A 401 -18.94 -39.41 19.56
CA ARG A 401 -19.90 -39.47 20.67
C ARG A 401 -19.15 -39.52 21.98
N LEU A 402 -19.54 -38.72 22.93
CA LEU A 402 -19.05 -38.72 24.30
C LEU A 402 -20.13 -39.24 25.24
N THR A 403 -19.74 -40.17 26.09
CA THR A 403 -20.57 -40.66 27.21
C THR A 403 -19.73 -40.53 28.48
N ASN A 404 -20.38 -40.32 29.63
CA ASN A 404 -19.69 -40.18 30.92
C ASN A 404 -18.56 -39.12 30.89
N GLU A 405 -18.77 -38.00 30.19
CA GLU A 405 -17.80 -36.89 29.97
C GLU A 405 -16.49 -37.28 29.28
N VAL A 406 -16.02 -38.51 29.37
CA VAL A 406 -14.67 -38.94 28.97
C VAL A 406 -14.62 -40.09 27.95
N ASP A 407 -15.66 -40.94 27.90
CA ASP A 407 -15.68 -42.08 26.99
C ASP A 407 -16.01 -41.64 25.57
N ARG A 408 -15.09 -41.93 24.65
CA ARG A 408 -15.14 -41.47 23.25
C ARG A 408 -15.36 -42.63 22.30
N ASP A 409 -16.46 -42.57 21.56
CA ASP A 409 -16.76 -43.48 20.46
C ASP A 409 -16.81 -42.73 19.14
N THR A 410 -16.22 -43.31 18.10
CA THR A 410 -16.39 -42.83 16.73
C THR A 410 -17.55 -43.56 16.08
N ILE A 411 -18.65 -42.87 15.84
CA ILE A 411 -19.92 -43.47 15.36
C ILE A 411 -20.15 -43.30 13.85
N LEU A 412 -19.37 -42.42 13.21
CA LEU A 412 -19.39 -42.23 11.76
C LEU A 412 -18.00 -41.96 11.23
N GLU A 413 -17.59 -42.73 10.25
CA GLU A 413 -16.39 -42.47 9.45
C GLU A 413 -16.77 -42.36 7.98
N LYS A 414 -16.37 -41.27 7.33
CA LYS A 414 -16.57 -41.02 5.90
C LYS A 414 -18.01 -41.12 5.39
N ASN A 415 -18.68 -40.00 5.22
CA ASN A 415 -19.92 -40.01 4.46
C ASN A 415 -20.23 -38.72 3.70
N ALA A 416 -20.86 -38.87 2.53
CA ALA A 416 -21.46 -37.78 1.78
C ALA A 416 -22.83 -37.33 2.34
N GLN A 417 -23.30 -37.92 3.44
CA GLN A 417 -24.52 -37.54 4.12
C GLN A 417 -24.24 -36.41 5.12
N PHE A 418 -25.23 -35.57 5.35
CA PHE A 418 -25.20 -34.48 6.31
C PHE A 418 -26.10 -34.71 7.51
N SER A 419 -26.51 -35.98 7.73
CA SER A 419 -27.32 -36.39 8.87
C SER A 419 -27.06 -37.84 9.24
N LEU A 420 -27.29 -38.16 10.53
CA LEU A 420 -27.16 -39.49 11.13
C LEU A 420 -28.26 -39.66 12.16
N LEU A 421 -28.79 -40.94 12.26
CA LEU A 421 -29.60 -41.38 13.37
C LEU A 421 -28.77 -42.28 14.26
N ASP A 422 -28.53 -41.86 15.51
CA ASP A 422 -27.84 -42.65 16.53
C ASP A 422 -28.87 -43.20 17.55
N THR A 423 -28.86 -44.53 17.68
CA THR A 423 -29.77 -45.24 18.62
C THR A 423 -29.01 -45.53 19.91
N VAL A 424 -29.44 -44.93 21.00
CA VAL A 424 -28.70 -44.91 22.27
C VAL A 424 -29.28 -45.80 23.37
N HIS A 425 -30.37 -46.54 23.10
CA HIS A 425 -31.06 -47.37 24.12
C HIS A 425 -30.22 -48.55 24.65
N ASN A 426 -29.21 -49.00 23.93
CA ASN A 426 -28.33 -50.10 24.31
C ASN A 426 -26.97 -49.65 24.84
N LEU A 427 -26.81 -48.37 25.10
CA LEU A 427 -25.58 -47.85 25.68
C LEU A 427 -25.60 -48.03 27.19
N ASP A 428 -24.54 -48.56 27.74
CA ASP A 428 -24.26 -48.53 29.17
C ASP A 428 -23.87 -47.10 29.57
N VAL A 429 -24.81 -46.17 29.42
CA VAL A 429 -24.61 -44.77 29.75
C VAL A 429 -24.93 -44.55 31.20
N VAL A 430 -23.98 -44.12 31.96
CA VAL A 430 -24.12 -44.00 33.39
C VAL A 430 -24.71 -42.66 33.80
N ASP A 431 -24.26 -41.56 33.20
CA ASP A 431 -24.59 -40.20 33.59
C ASP A 431 -25.83 -39.59 32.90
N GLY A 432 -26.35 -40.22 31.87
CA GLY A 432 -27.53 -39.77 31.13
C GLY A 432 -27.31 -38.58 30.20
N GLN A 433 -26.11 -38.04 30.11
CA GLN A 433 -25.76 -37.04 29.10
C GLN A 433 -24.96 -37.67 27.95
N ILE A 434 -25.41 -37.43 26.72
CA ILE A 434 -24.75 -37.90 25.52
C ILE A 434 -24.44 -36.71 24.64
N CYS A 435 -23.14 -36.48 24.42
CA CYS A 435 -22.68 -35.36 23.61
C CYS A 435 -22.04 -35.84 22.30
N TYR A 436 -22.07 -34.97 21.31
CA TYR A 436 -21.51 -35.21 19.98
C TYR A 436 -20.71 -34.00 19.52
N TYR A 437 -19.63 -34.26 18.82
CA TYR A 437 -18.96 -33.24 18.02
C TYR A 437 -18.46 -33.82 16.70
N LEU A 438 -18.34 -32.96 15.71
CA LEU A 438 -17.78 -33.27 14.41
C LEU A 438 -16.29 -32.97 14.42
N GLU A 439 -15.47 -33.88 13.91
CA GLU A 439 -14.05 -33.70 13.70
C GLU A 439 -13.73 -33.92 12.23
N ASP A 440 -13.21 -32.88 11.57
CA ASP A 440 -12.76 -32.89 10.19
C ASP A 440 -11.24 -32.91 10.15
N ILE A 441 -10.65 -33.98 9.61
CA ILE A 441 -9.23 -34.18 9.53
C ILE A 441 -8.83 -34.22 8.05
N GLU A 442 -7.87 -33.40 7.65
CA GLU A 442 -7.32 -33.44 6.29
C GLU A 442 -6.67 -34.78 5.98
N SER A 443 -6.67 -35.18 4.69
CA SER A 443 -6.19 -36.52 4.27
C SER A 443 -4.69 -36.70 4.40
N ASP A 444 -3.95 -35.60 4.22
CA ASP A 444 -2.50 -35.55 4.22
C ASP A 444 -2.02 -34.19 4.71
N THR A 445 -0.76 -34.12 5.10
CA THR A 445 -0.13 -32.83 5.29
C THR A 445 -0.14 -32.07 3.96
N ASN A 446 -0.60 -30.83 4.00
CA ASN A 446 -0.59 -29.97 2.84
C ASN A 446 0.85 -29.64 2.39
N LYS A 447 1.00 -28.89 1.29
CA LYS A 447 2.32 -28.50 0.75
C LYS A 447 3.23 -27.75 1.75
N PHE A 448 2.69 -27.31 2.89
CA PHE A 448 3.42 -26.62 3.96
C PHE A 448 3.76 -27.55 5.15
N GLY A 449 3.45 -28.83 5.04
CA GLY A 449 3.70 -29.83 6.09
C GLY A 449 2.75 -29.74 7.28
N LEU A 450 1.57 -29.12 7.10
CA LEU A 450 0.54 -28.97 8.14
C LEU A 450 -0.61 -29.94 7.87
N LEU A 451 -1.14 -30.54 8.92
CA LEU A 451 -2.39 -31.32 8.93
C LEU A 451 -3.46 -30.48 9.62
N GLY A 452 -4.48 -30.09 8.88
CA GLY A 452 -5.60 -29.35 9.45
C GLY A 452 -6.55 -30.29 10.19
N ILE A 453 -6.93 -29.92 11.42
CA ILE A 453 -7.96 -30.60 12.22
C ILE A 453 -8.93 -29.51 12.69
N SER A 454 -10.16 -29.59 12.20
CA SER A 454 -11.24 -28.68 12.60
C SER A 454 -12.26 -29.44 13.48
N ARG A 455 -12.85 -28.73 14.45
CA ARG A 455 -13.86 -29.27 15.33
C ARG A 455 -15.07 -28.37 15.42
N SER A 456 -16.26 -28.99 15.46
CA SER A 456 -17.50 -28.28 15.65
C SER A 456 -17.75 -27.92 17.12
N ASN A 457 -18.87 -27.25 17.37
CA ASN A 457 -19.51 -27.16 18.69
C ASN A 457 -19.83 -28.54 19.27
N LEU A 458 -20.08 -28.54 20.57
CA LEU A 458 -20.55 -29.72 21.30
C LEU A 458 -22.11 -29.70 21.33
N LEU A 459 -22.72 -30.78 20.81
CA LEU A 459 -24.16 -31.01 20.84
C LEU A 459 -24.48 -32.05 21.92
N CYS A 460 -25.17 -31.66 22.96
CA CYS A 460 -25.52 -32.57 24.08
C CYS A 460 -27.01 -32.79 24.21
N PHE A 461 -27.38 -34.00 24.55
CA PHE A 461 -28.73 -34.41 24.89
C PHE A 461 -28.76 -34.99 26.30
N ASP A 462 -29.69 -34.55 27.13
CA ASP A 462 -29.89 -35.03 28.49
C ASP A 462 -31.09 -35.96 28.51
N TYR A 463 -30.89 -37.15 29.05
CA TYR A 463 -31.93 -38.14 29.23
C TYR A 463 -32.38 -38.21 30.70
N GLU A 464 -33.71 -38.31 30.93
CA GLU A 464 -34.21 -38.54 32.24
C GLU A 464 -33.96 -39.98 32.71
N PRO A 465 -33.71 -40.24 34.01
CA PRO A 465 -33.47 -41.57 34.55
C PRO A 465 -34.58 -42.56 34.21
N LYS A 466 -34.19 -43.72 33.68
CA LYS A 466 -35.09 -44.84 33.46
C LYS A 466 -34.86 -45.84 34.57
N VAL A 467 -35.94 -46.08 35.34
CA VAL A 467 -35.89 -46.95 36.51
C VAL A 467 -36.94 -47.99 36.40
N PHE A 468 -36.54 -49.28 36.39
CA PHE A 468 -37.42 -50.40 36.55
C PHE A 468 -37.20 -51.04 37.93
N ILE A 469 -38.23 -51.06 38.79
CA ILE A 469 -38.10 -51.58 40.12
C ILE A 469 -38.93 -52.84 40.21
N PRO A 470 -38.32 -54.03 40.43
CA PRO A 470 -39.06 -55.27 40.62
C PRO A 470 -40.06 -55.18 41.79
N SER A 471 -41.26 -55.77 41.66
CA SER A 471 -42.28 -55.77 42.72
C SER A 471 -42.15 -56.93 43.70
N ALA A 472 -41.36 -57.95 43.33
CA ALA A 472 -41.07 -59.13 44.14
C ALA A 472 -39.73 -59.79 43.72
N PHE A 473 -39.08 -60.52 44.62
CA PHE A 473 -37.92 -61.34 44.32
C PHE A 473 -37.93 -62.64 45.15
N THR A 474 -37.27 -63.68 44.66
CA THR A 474 -37.24 -65.03 45.24
C THR A 474 -35.80 -65.53 45.34
N PRO A 475 -35.12 -65.34 46.48
CA PRO A 475 -33.74 -65.80 46.68
C PRO A 475 -33.68 -67.31 47.00
N ASP A 476 -33.89 -68.13 45.99
CA ASP A 476 -33.89 -69.58 46.06
C ASP A 476 -32.66 -70.18 45.32
N ASN A 477 -31.79 -69.36 44.80
CA ASN A 477 -30.56 -69.65 44.06
C ASN A 477 -30.79 -70.43 42.75
N ASP A 478 -31.92 -70.19 42.08
CA ASP A 478 -32.14 -70.72 40.72
C ASP A 478 -31.60 -69.84 39.60
N GLY A 479 -31.03 -68.70 39.93
CA GLY A 479 -30.49 -67.73 39.03
C GLY A 479 -31.48 -66.74 38.47
N LEU A 480 -32.73 -66.73 38.90
CA LEU A 480 -33.77 -65.83 38.45
C LEU A 480 -34.36 -65.02 39.63
N ASN A 481 -34.26 -63.73 39.62
CA ASN A 481 -34.80 -62.85 40.67
C ASN A 481 -34.33 -63.18 42.10
N ASP A 482 -33.11 -63.69 42.23
CA ASP A 482 -32.49 -64.01 43.52
C ASP A 482 -32.11 -62.76 44.34
N VAL A 483 -32.01 -61.62 43.68
CA VAL A 483 -31.58 -60.38 44.29
C VAL A 483 -32.55 -59.27 43.90
N PHE A 484 -32.95 -58.45 44.86
CA PHE A 484 -33.68 -57.23 44.59
C PHE A 484 -32.67 -56.16 44.18
N ILE A 485 -32.67 -55.85 42.91
CA ILE A 485 -31.82 -54.81 42.29
C ILE A 485 -32.68 -53.98 41.33
N PRO A 486 -32.84 -52.70 41.54
CA PRO A 486 -33.45 -51.83 40.52
C PRO A 486 -32.58 -51.80 39.27
N ASP A 487 -33.21 -51.96 38.11
CA ASP A 487 -32.56 -51.72 36.83
C ASP A 487 -32.65 -50.23 36.54
N VAL A 488 -31.50 -49.57 36.46
CA VAL A 488 -31.38 -48.12 36.32
C VAL A 488 -30.49 -47.76 35.13
N ASN A 489 -30.97 -46.85 34.28
CA ASN A 489 -30.25 -46.30 33.16
C ASN A 489 -30.31 -44.78 33.21
N PHE A 490 -29.33 -44.09 32.66
CA PHE A 490 -29.23 -42.65 32.60
C PHE A 490 -29.22 -41.97 33.98
N VAL A 491 -28.41 -42.49 34.88
CA VAL A 491 -28.25 -41.97 36.24
C VAL A 491 -26.78 -41.66 36.54
N GLU A 492 -26.60 -40.61 37.32
CA GLU A 492 -25.29 -40.27 37.87
C GLU A 492 -24.91 -41.25 38.99
N THR A 493 -23.83 -42.01 38.81
CA THR A 493 -23.38 -43.04 39.77
C THR A 493 -23.11 -42.49 41.17
N THR A 494 -22.58 -41.27 41.24
CA THR A 494 -22.22 -40.62 42.52
C THR A 494 -23.47 -40.23 43.34
N GLY A 495 -24.65 -40.26 42.74
CA GLY A 495 -25.89 -39.88 43.39
C GLY A 495 -26.83 -41.06 43.70
N TYR A 496 -26.43 -42.32 43.46
CA TYR A 496 -27.27 -43.50 43.72
C TYR A 496 -27.25 -43.89 45.19
N THR A 497 -28.42 -44.10 45.77
CA THR A 497 -28.58 -44.74 47.11
C THR A 497 -29.85 -45.57 47.17
N LEU A 498 -29.71 -46.88 47.37
CA LEU A 498 -30.81 -47.79 47.59
C LEU A 498 -30.91 -48.15 49.08
N SER A 499 -31.98 -47.82 49.72
CA SER A 499 -32.28 -48.15 51.15
C SER A 499 -33.51 -49.06 51.28
N ILE A 500 -33.42 -50.16 52.06
CA ILE A 500 -34.51 -51.08 52.33
C ILE A 500 -34.82 -51.02 53.80
N TYR A 501 -36.14 -50.99 54.10
CA TYR A 501 -36.64 -50.84 55.45
C TYR A 501 -37.63 -52.00 55.79
N ASP A 502 -37.58 -52.46 57.04
CA ASP A 502 -38.58 -53.44 57.58
C ASP A 502 -39.93 -52.76 57.84
N ARG A 503 -40.92 -53.54 58.29
CA ARG A 503 -42.30 -53.05 58.62
C ARG A 503 -42.31 -52.06 59.77
N LYS A 504 -41.28 -52.00 60.59
CA LYS A 504 -41.12 -51.08 61.71
C LYS A 504 -40.41 -49.81 61.37
N GLY A 505 -39.92 -49.70 60.12
CA GLY A 505 -39.11 -48.56 59.64
C GLY A 505 -37.62 -48.65 59.96
N ASN A 506 -37.13 -49.84 60.38
CA ASN A 506 -35.67 -50.00 60.58
C ASN A 506 -35.00 -50.21 59.23
N LEU A 507 -33.91 -49.55 59.01
CA LEU A 507 -33.01 -49.75 57.85
C LEU A 507 -32.34 -51.12 57.96
N ILE A 508 -32.53 -51.99 56.97
CA ILE A 508 -32.02 -53.35 56.93
C ILE A 508 -30.99 -53.59 55.82
N TYR A 509 -30.98 -52.77 54.79
CA TYR A 509 -29.97 -52.77 53.71
C TYR A 509 -29.78 -51.40 53.15
N ILE A 510 -28.60 -51.08 52.79
CA ILE A 510 -28.20 -49.86 52.05
C ILE A 510 -27.01 -50.15 51.13
N THR A 511 -27.09 -49.63 49.90
CA THR A 511 -25.96 -49.59 48.96
C THR A 511 -25.99 -48.28 48.21
N ILE A 512 -24.80 -47.86 47.80
CA ILE A 512 -24.54 -46.72 46.91
C ILE A 512 -24.07 -47.16 45.51
N ASP A 513 -23.97 -48.48 45.30
CA ASP A 513 -23.55 -49.09 44.03
C ASP A 513 -24.80 -49.62 43.32
N PRO A 514 -25.14 -49.11 42.11
CA PRO A 514 -26.30 -49.57 41.33
C PRO A 514 -26.17 -51.02 40.86
N SER A 515 -24.95 -51.58 40.85
CA SER A 515 -24.73 -53.00 40.54
C SER A 515 -24.96 -53.97 41.72
N GLU A 516 -25.10 -53.43 42.92
CA GLU A 516 -25.37 -54.19 44.12
C GLU A 516 -26.85 -54.22 44.49
N GLY A 517 -27.37 -55.38 44.90
CA GLY A 517 -28.78 -55.57 45.32
C GLY A 517 -28.93 -56.27 46.64
N TRP A 518 -30.15 -56.20 47.20
CA TRP A 518 -30.51 -56.87 48.44
C TRP A 518 -30.89 -58.33 48.21
N THR A 519 -30.14 -59.27 48.81
CA THR A 519 -30.36 -60.71 48.73
C THR A 519 -31.48 -61.23 49.66
N GLY A 520 -32.00 -60.42 50.53
CA GLY A 520 -32.99 -60.84 51.52
C GLY A 520 -32.41 -61.74 52.60
N GLU A 521 -31.08 -61.87 52.71
CA GLU A 521 -30.46 -62.75 53.73
C GLU A 521 -30.84 -62.31 55.16
N GLY A 522 -31.18 -63.25 56.01
CA GLY A 522 -31.56 -63.00 57.39
C GLY A 522 -32.92 -62.36 57.58
N SER A 523 -33.65 -62.09 56.50
CA SER A 523 -34.95 -61.42 56.54
C SER A 523 -36.07 -62.42 56.33
N PRO A 524 -37.19 -62.33 57.09
CA PRO A 524 -38.36 -63.21 56.91
C PRO A 524 -39.14 -62.87 55.62
N VAL A 525 -39.83 -63.87 55.05
CA VAL A 525 -40.78 -63.64 53.94
C VAL A 525 -41.75 -62.54 54.32
N GLY A 526 -41.97 -61.58 53.42
CA GLY A 526 -42.78 -60.43 53.72
C GLY A 526 -42.67 -59.27 52.77
N VAL A 527 -43.28 -58.15 53.13
CA VAL A 527 -43.26 -56.91 52.38
C VAL A 527 -42.36 -55.93 53.08
N TYR A 528 -41.43 -55.31 52.33
CA TYR A 528 -40.48 -54.35 52.78
C TYR A 528 -40.73 -53.02 52.05
N ALA A 529 -40.26 -51.92 52.60
CA ALA A 529 -40.25 -50.63 51.91
C ALA A 529 -38.85 -50.35 51.31
N TYR A 530 -38.84 -49.83 50.13
CA TYR A 530 -37.57 -49.29 49.52
C TYR A 530 -37.65 -47.78 49.34
N PHE A 531 -36.50 -47.13 49.41
CA PHE A 531 -36.29 -45.77 49.04
C PHE A 531 -35.04 -45.75 48.15
N LEU A 532 -35.19 -45.27 46.92
CA LEU A 532 -34.13 -45.14 45.93
C LEU A 532 -33.97 -43.66 45.60
N GLU A 533 -32.78 -43.14 45.84
CA GLU A 533 -32.36 -41.79 45.51
C GLU A 533 -31.40 -41.87 44.33
N LEU A 534 -31.61 -41.02 43.33
CA LEU A 534 -30.82 -40.94 42.12
C LEU A 534 -30.56 -39.49 41.83
N LYS A 535 -29.51 -39.22 41.01
CA LYS A 535 -29.32 -37.96 40.35
C LYS A 535 -29.42 -38.14 38.83
N ASN A 536 -30.08 -37.19 38.18
CA ASN A 536 -30.13 -37.13 36.72
C ASN A 536 -28.85 -36.45 36.15
N ALA A 537 -28.71 -36.38 34.82
CA ALA A 537 -27.63 -35.74 34.12
C ALA A 537 -27.41 -34.24 34.46
N ARG A 538 -28.44 -33.60 35.02
CA ARG A 538 -28.38 -32.20 35.49
C ARG A 538 -28.05 -32.09 36.97
N ASN A 539 -27.64 -33.20 37.61
CA ASN A 539 -27.34 -33.28 39.04
C ASN A 539 -28.55 -32.95 39.93
N GLU A 540 -29.78 -33.13 39.41
CA GLU A 540 -31.03 -32.96 40.16
C GLU A 540 -31.42 -34.28 40.83
N GLU A 541 -31.92 -34.21 42.08
CA GLU A 541 -32.37 -35.38 42.86
C GLU A 541 -33.69 -35.95 42.36
N VAL A 542 -33.69 -37.24 42.04
CA VAL A 542 -34.89 -38.02 41.65
C VAL A 542 -35.08 -39.15 42.63
N ASN A 543 -36.27 -39.24 43.22
CA ASN A 543 -36.54 -40.17 44.31
C ASN A 543 -37.68 -41.10 43.98
N TYR A 544 -37.46 -42.41 44.20
CA TYR A 544 -38.51 -43.46 44.08
C TYR A 544 -38.68 -44.12 45.42
N ARG A 545 -39.96 -44.42 45.77
CA ARG A 545 -40.31 -45.13 46.99
C ARG A 545 -41.47 -46.10 46.73
N GLY A 546 -41.37 -47.22 47.35
CA GLY A 546 -42.40 -48.24 47.15
C GLY A 546 -42.27 -49.46 48.08
N ARG A 547 -42.82 -50.56 47.66
CA ARG A 547 -42.82 -51.82 48.42
C ARG A 547 -42.25 -52.92 47.53
N ILE A 548 -41.48 -53.83 48.18
CA ILE A 548 -40.94 -55.04 47.58
C ILE A 548 -41.39 -56.27 48.38
N SER A 549 -41.78 -57.35 47.70
CA SER A 549 -42.16 -58.59 48.31
C SER A 549 -41.01 -59.59 48.26
N LEU A 550 -40.48 -60.01 49.41
CA LEU A 550 -39.56 -61.14 49.53
C LEU A 550 -40.42 -62.40 49.60
N LEU A 551 -40.27 -63.29 48.64
CA LEU A 551 -40.91 -64.59 48.50
C LEU A 551 -39.85 -65.68 48.64
N ARG A 552 -40.26 -66.93 49.03
CA ARG A 552 -39.35 -68.11 49.07
C ARG A 552 -40.15 -69.31 48.67
#